data_ef745aa35a18bf7f5904abe4467c5fb1
#
_entry.id   ef745aa35a18bf7f5904abe4467c5fb1
#
_cell.length_a   1.000
_cell.length_b   1.000
_cell.length_c   1.000
_cell.angle_alpha   90.00
_cell.angle_beta   90.00
_cell.angle_gamma   90.00
#
_symmetry.space_group_name_H-M   'P 1'
#
loop_
_entity.id
_entity.type
_entity.pdbx_description
1 polymer ?
#
loop_
_entity_poly.entity_id
_entity_poly.type
_entity_poly.pdbx_seq_one_letter_code
_entity_poly.pdbx_strand_id
1 'polypeptide(L)'
;MKKKCVCKRVAAALLAAGMIFSAVGCRTTEAEKENGHAAEQDKNGEKDSVVVTMPTTSEPEAGFDPAYGWGAGEHTHEPLIQSTLTTTTADLKIGKDLATDYSVSEDGLTWTVTIRDDVKFTDGEILTAEDVAFTYNHCRDESTVSDFTMLKEAVAIDATTVEFHMDHPCSIWPYTMAVVGIIPEHAYDEGYGQNPIGSGRYVLKQWDKGQQIIFEANPEYYGEAPKIRQVTVLFMEEDAALAAAMAGQADVAHTAASYSEQQVKGYELLAVQTVDNRGFNLPVGEVTEKDGITYGNAFTNDVNVRRAINLGIDRDEMIENVLNGYGTKAYSVCDKMPWYNEDCEVEYDQEEAVRLLEEAGWKAGADGIREKAGVRAAFTLMFSNGDSVRQALAEDTANQLKELGIEVKTEGVGWDTAYDRAQSEPLLWGWGAHTPMELYNIYHTDASEEGIGAARYSPYINETVDNYMDEALAASSVEDSYELWQKAQWDGTTGIIQEGDIPWIWLCNIDHLYFVREGLHVAEQKIHPHGHGWSIINNVDQWNWEM
;
A
#
# COMPACT_ATOMS: atom_id res chain seq x y z
N MET A 1 -27.31 -7.36 -22.15
CA MET A 1 -28.40 -8.21 -21.57
C MET A 1 -28.29 -8.10 -20.05
N LYS A 2 -29.30 -7.50 -19.42
CA LYS A 2 -29.31 -7.15 -17.99
C LYS A 2 -29.36 -8.41 -17.11
N LYS A 3 -28.33 -8.68 -16.27
CA LYS A 3 -28.43 -9.60 -15.14
C LYS A 3 -28.75 -8.81 -13.88
N LYS A 4 -29.91 -9.10 -13.28
CA LYS A 4 -30.39 -8.50 -12.03
C LYS A 4 -29.66 -9.15 -10.85
N CYS A 5 -28.98 -8.34 -10.04
CA CYS A 5 -28.49 -8.73 -8.72
C CYS A 5 -29.67 -8.80 -7.74
N VAL A 6 -29.82 -9.93 -7.05
CA VAL A 6 -30.88 -10.16 -6.04
C VAL A 6 -30.24 -10.06 -4.66
N CYS A 7 -30.42 -8.93 -3.99
CA CYS A 7 -30.11 -8.76 -2.57
C CYS A 7 -31.05 -9.60 -1.71
N LYS A 8 -30.52 -10.55 -0.95
CA LYS A 8 -31.24 -11.22 0.14
C LYS A 8 -30.96 -10.48 1.46
N ARG A 9 -31.97 -9.83 1.99
CA ARG A 9 -32.01 -9.31 3.37
C ARG A 9 -32.15 -10.47 4.35
N VAL A 10 -31.23 -10.60 5.30
CA VAL A 10 -31.40 -11.45 6.48
C VAL A 10 -31.69 -10.57 7.68
N ALA A 11 -32.83 -10.78 8.30
CA ALA A 11 -33.29 -10.07 9.47
C ALA A 11 -32.64 -10.63 10.75
N ALA A 12 -32.04 -9.75 11.57
CA ALA A 12 -31.53 -10.09 12.88
C ALA A 12 -32.69 -10.20 13.89
N ALA A 13 -32.77 -11.33 14.60
CA ALA A 13 -33.66 -11.52 15.75
C ALA A 13 -32.84 -11.44 17.05
N LEU A 14 -33.13 -10.43 17.85
CA LEU A 14 -32.66 -10.28 19.25
C LEU A 14 -33.32 -11.31 20.14
N LEU A 15 -32.53 -12.06 20.91
CA LEU A 15 -33.00 -12.81 22.07
C LEU A 15 -32.15 -12.45 23.30
N ALA A 16 -32.75 -11.71 24.20
CA ALA A 16 -32.24 -11.47 25.54
C ALA A 16 -32.58 -12.67 26.45
N ALA A 17 -31.60 -13.21 27.18
CA ALA A 17 -31.87 -14.14 28.28
C ALA A 17 -30.94 -13.83 29.48
N GLY A 18 -31.59 -13.70 30.62
CA GLY A 18 -31.12 -13.10 31.84
C GLY A 18 -30.08 -13.91 32.63
N MET A 19 -29.43 -13.19 33.52
CA MET A 19 -28.52 -13.68 34.56
C MET A 19 -29.29 -14.42 35.65
N ILE A 20 -28.79 -15.58 36.06
CA ILE A 20 -29.11 -16.20 37.36
C ILE A 20 -27.77 -16.44 38.07
N PHE A 21 -27.60 -15.72 39.19
CA PHE A 21 -26.56 -15.98 40.19
C PHE A 21 -26.91 -17.23 41.00
N SER A 22 -25.99 -18.16 41.14
CA SER A 22 -26.00 -19.16 42.19
C SER A 22 -24.59 -19.37 42.74
N ALA A 23 -24.37 -18.91 43.95
CA ALA A 23 -23.18 -19.16 44.74
C ALA A 23 -23.31 -20.52 45.45
N VAL A 24 -22.33 -21.42 45.26
CA VAL A 24 -22.07 -22.52 46.22
C VAL A 24 -20.60 -22.94 46.19
N GLY A 25 -19.90 -22.78 47.31
CA GLY A 25 -19.03 -23.79 47.91
C GLY A 25 -17.63 -24.02 47.40
N CYS A 26 -16.67 -23.57 48.20
CA CYS A 26 -15.26 -23.95 48.17
C CYS A 26 -15.03 -25.47 48.13
N ARG A 27 -14.22 -25.92 47.19
CA ARG A 27 -13.39 -27.12 47.38
C ARG A 27 -12.04 -26.92 46.63
N THR A 28 -10.99 -26.92 47.42
CA THR A 28 -9.61 -26.87 46.96
C THR A 28 -9.25 -28.12 46.14
N THR A 29 -8.90 -27.91 44.88
CA THR A 29 -8.10 -28.86 44.11
C THR A 29 -7.04 -28.04 43.37
N GLU A 30 -5.83 -28.54 43.38
CA GLU A 30 -4.61 -27.97 42.80
C GLU A 30 -4.88 -27.52 41.34
N ALA A 31 -4.66 -26.23 41.06
CA ALA A 31 -4.70 -25.71 39.72
C ALA A 31 -3.40 -26.16 39.02
N GLU A 32 -3.56 -26.97 38.00
CA GLU A 32 -2.55 -27.13 36.95
C GLU A 32 -2.28 -25.74 36.36
N LYS A 33 -1.01 -25.36 36.36
CA LYS A 33 -0.53 -24.16 35.68
C LYS A 33 -0.71 -24.38 34.19
N GLU A 34 -1.69 -23.71 33.59
CA GLU A 34 -1.68 -23.50 32.15
C GLU A 34 -0.42 -22.71 31.78
N ASN A 35 0.38 -23.35 30.96
CA ASN A 35 1.63 -22.85 30.46
C ASN A 35 1.39 -21.62 29.59
N GLY A 36 1.89 -20.47 30.05
CA GLY A 36 2.28 -19.41 29.12
C GLY A 36 3.29 -20.00 28.14
N HIS A 37 3.12 -19.73 26.87
CA HIS A 37 4.07 -20.12 25.82
C HIS A 37 5.45 -19.55 26.17
N ALA A 38 6.30 -20.40 26.73
CA ALA A 38 7.73 -20.11 26.80
C ALA A 38 8.28 -20.36 25.39
N ALA A 39 8.96 -19.36 24.84
CA ALA A 39 9.74 -19.52 23.62
C ALA A 39 10.57 -20.80 23.71
N GLU A 40 10.47 -21.69 22.73
CA GLU A 40 11.38 -22.82 22.61
C GLU A 40 12.80 -22.29 22.41
N GLN A 41 13.66 -22.49 23.36
CA GLN A 41 15.10 -22.28 23.22
C GLN A 41 15.66 -23.46 22.47
N ASP A 42 16.41 -23.21 21.40
CA ASP A 42 17.22 -24.23 20.77
C ASP A 42 18.15 -24.88 21.80
N LYS A 43 18.63 -26.09 21.51
CA LYS A 43 19.51 -26.88 22.41
C LYS A 43 20.82 -26.17 22.81
N ASN A 44 21.12 -25.02 22.16
CA ASN A 44 22.25 -24.13 22.48
C ASN A 44 21.86 -22.91 23.34
N GLY A 45 20.59 -22.69 23.65
CA GLY A 45 20.13 -21.57 24.49
C GLY A 45 19.97 -20.24 23.74
N GLU A 46 20.09 -20.22 22.42
CA GLU A 46 19.85 -19.04 21.58
C GLU A 46 18.34 -18.87 21.31
N LYS A 47 17.87 -17.64 21.38
CA LYS A 47 16.49 -17.29 21.01
C LYS A 47 16.41 -17.21 19.47
N ASP A 48 15.51 -18.00 18.87
CA ASP A 48 15.34 -18.12 17.42
C ASP A 48 13.89 -17.80 16.97
N SER A 49 13.12 -17.18 17.85
CA SER A 49 11.75 -16.78 17.59
C SER A 49 11.53 -15.29 17.81
N VAL A 50 10.54 -14.72 17.14
CA VAL A 50 10.13 -13.32 17.28
C VAL A 50 8.62 -13.19 17.32
N VAL A 51 8.11 -12.26 18.16
CA VAL A 51 6.71 -11.86 18.23
C VAL A 51 6.58 -10.45 17.70
N VAL A 52 5.84 -10.30 16.61
CA VAL A 52 5.59 -9.02 15.92
C VAL A 52 4.11 -8.67 16.06
N THR A 53 3.77 -7.42 16.35
CA THR A 53 2.38 -6.97 16.30
C THR A 53 2.09 -6.24 14.99
N MET A 54 0.88 -6.37 14.50
CA MET A 54 0.35 -5.63 13.34
C MET A 54 -1.06 -5.11 13.66
N PRO A 55 -1.55 -4.06 12.98
CA PRO A 55 -2.94 -3.62 13.10
C PRO A 55 -3.93 -4.76 12.86
N THR A 56 -5.09 -4.72 13.51
CA THR A 56 -6.14 -5.75 13.30
C THR A 56 -6.61 -5.81 11.85
N THR A 57 -6.56 -4.69 11.14
CA THR A 57 -6.89 -4.58 9.71
C THR A 57 -5.86 -5.23 8.79
N SER A 58 -4.68 -5.63 9.29
CA SER A 58 -3.64 -6.30 8.50
C SER A 58 -3.89 -7.80 8.34
N GLU A 59 -4.87 -8.39 9.03
CA GLU A 59 -5.18 -9.81 8.90
C GLU A 59 -5.64 -10.12 7.46
N PRO A 60 -5.05 -11.14 6.77
CA PRO A 60 -5.41 -11.47 5.39
C PRO A 60 -6.76 -12.20 5.35
N GLU A 61 -7.88 -11.48 5.22
CA GLU A 61 -9.23 -12.06 5.27
C GLU A 61 -9.44 -13.19 4.26
N ALA A 62 -8.96 -13.01 3.03
CA ALA A 62 -9.02 -14.01 1.96
C ALA A 62 -7.96 -15.13 2.12
N GLY A 63 -6.95 -14.94 2.94
CA GLY A 63 -5.83 -15.87 3.13
C GLY A 63 -4.61 -15.51 2.29
N PHE A 64 -3.79 -16.52 1.99
CA PHE A 64 -2.49 -16.35 1.33
C PHE A 64 -2.51 -16.76 -0.15
N ASP A 65 -3.63 -16.67 -0.82
CA ASP A 65 -3.73 -16.83 -2.26
C ASP A 65 -3.26 -15.53 -2.95
N PRO A 66 -2.29 -15.59 -3.90
CA PRO A 66 -1.75 -14.40 -4.55
C PRO A 66 -2.76 -13.64 -5.42
N ALA A 67 -3.90 -14.23 -5.78
CA ALA A 67 -4.96 -13.55 -6.50
C ALA A 67 -5.74 -12.55 -5.62
N TYR A 68 -5.61 -12.66 -4.29
CA TYR A 68 -6.34 -11.82 -3.34
C TYR A 68 -5.38 -11.06 -2.43
N GLY A 69 -5.75 -9.84 -2.06
CA GLY A 69 -4.93 -9.00 -1.21
C GLY A 69 -4.99 -9.35 0.27
N TRP A 70 -4.05 -8.79 1.02
CA TRP A 70 -3.93 -8.96 2.47
C TRP A 70 -4.28 -7.67 3.19
N GLY A 71 -5.12 -7.77 4.19
CA GLY A 71 -5.46 -6.67 5.07
C GLY A 71 -6.40 -5.62 4.45
N ALA A 72 -6.52 -4.48 5.12
CA ALA A 72 -7.37 -3.39 4.68
C ALA A 72 -6.90 -2.81 3.34
N GLY A 73 -7.82 -2.67 2.39
CA GLY A 73 -7.53 -2.13 1.06
C GLY A 73 -6.92 -3.15 0.10
N GLU A 74 -6.83 -4.43 0.50
CA GLU A 74 -6.44 -5.52 -0.40
C GLU A 74 -5.12 -5.25 -1.14
N HIS A 75 -4.06 -4.91 -0.40
CA HIS A 75 -2.74 -4.61 -0.99
C HIS A 75 -1.94 -5.88 -1.28
N THR A 76 -1.05 -5.79 -2.27
CA THR A 76 -0.05 -6.84 -2.53
C THR A 76 1.13 -6.69 -1.58
N HIS A 77 1.67 -7.82 -1.13
CA HIS A 77 2.84 -7.89 -0.27
C HIS A 77 3.85 -8.89 -0.83
N GLU A 78 5.12 -8.68 -0.52
CA GLU A 78 6.14 -9.70 -0.80
C GLU A 78 5.85 -10.94 0.04
N PRO A 79 5.63 -12.12 -0.58
CA PRO A 79 5.19 -13.30 0.15
C PRO A 79 6.33 -13.92 0.97
N LEU A 80 5.97 -14.49 2.13
CA LEU A 80 6.89 -15.32 2.94
C LEU A 80 6.75 -16.81 2.62
N ILE A 81 5.53 -17.25 2.26
CA ILE A 81 5.18 -18.66 2.06
C ILE A 81 5.51 -19.12 0.65
N GLN A 82 5.24 -18.29 -0.34
CA GLN A 82 5.55 -18.54 -1.74
C GLN A 82 6.87 -17.85 -2.12
N SER A 83 7.53 -18.34 -3.16
CA SER A 83 8.60 -17.65 -3.86
C SER A 83 8.05 -16.91 -5.07
N THR A 84 8.73 -15.85 -5.50
CA THR A 84 8.38 -15.03 -6.65
C THR A 84 9.37 -15.22 -7.79
N LEU A 85 9.04 -14.80 -8.99
CA LEU A 85 10.00 -14.87 -10.12
C LEU A 85 11.13 -13.86 -9.97
N THR A 86 10.79 -12.65 -9.57
CA THR A 86 11.74 -11.55 -9.33
C THR A 86 11.58 -11.06 -7.89
N THR A 87 12.40 -10.12 -7.48
CA THR A 87 12.31 -9.45 -6.17
C THR A 87 12.63 -7.98 -6.32
N THR A 88 12.24 -7.17 -5.34
CA THR A 88 12.64 -5.76 -5.27
C THR A 88 13.84 -5.64 -4.33
N THR A 89 14.94 -5.09 -4.84
CA THR A 89 16.18 -4.88 -4.07
C THR A 89 16.06 -3.68 -3.11
N ALA A 90 17.06 -3.48 -2.25
CA ALA A 90 17.05 -2.36 -1.28
C ALA A 90 17.00 -0.98 -1.95
N ASP A 91 17.56 -0.84 -3.16
CA ASP A 91 17.50 0.37 -3.99
C ASP A 91 16.30 0.39 -4.96
N LEU A 92 15.28 -0.43 -4.67
CA LEU A 92 14.00 -0.51 -5.40
C LEU A 92 14.11 -0.92 -6.87
N LYS A 93 15.21 -1.55 -7.25
CA LYS A 93 15.39 -2.16 -8.56
C LYS A 93 14.96 -3.61 -8.57
N ILE A 94 14.78 -4.15 -9.78
CA ILE A 94 14.40 -5.54 -9.95
C ILE A 94 15.60 -6.46 -9.79
N GLY A 95 15.50 -7.39 -8.83
CA GLY A 95 16.40 -8.53 -8.66
C GLY A 95 15.76 -9.82 -9.19
N LYS A 96 16.51 -10.91 -9.18
CA LYS A 96 16.05 -12.26 -9.57
C LYS A 96 15.86 -13.11 -8.32
N ASP A 97 14.82 -13.96 -8.29
CA ASP A 97 14.59 -14.99 -7.28
C ASP A 97 14.44 -16.37 -7.96
N LEU A 98 13.22 -16.84 -8.26
CA LEU A 98 13.05 -18.08 -9.05
C LEU A 98 13.56 -17.93 -10.48
N ALA A 99 13.38 -16.74 -11.09
CA ALA A 99 13.90 -16.46 -12.42
C ALA A 99 15.43 -16.42 -12.43
N THR A 100 16.03 -17.24 -13.28
CA THR A 100 17.47 -17.19 -13.57
C THR A 100 17.78 -16.23 -14.70
N ASP A 101 16.81 -16.08 -15.63
CA ASP A 101 16.87 -15.12 -16.73
C ASP A 101 15.48 -14.74 -17.22
N TYR A 102 15.34 -13.55 -17.81
CA TYR A 102 14.12 -13.13 -18.50
C TYR A 102 14.44 -12.12 -19.60
N SER A 103 13.59 -12.11 -20.63
CA SER A 103 13.70 -11.19 -21.76
C SER A 103 12.33 -10.91 -22.34
N VAL A 104 12.20 -9.78 -23.04
CA VAL A 104 10.99 -9.41 -23.77
C VAL A 104 11.28 -9.38 -25.28
N SER A 105 10.29 -9.76 -26.09
CA SER A 105 10.36 -9.67 -27.55
C SER A 105 10.44 -8.21 -28.04
N GLU A 106 10.92 -7.99 -29.28
CA GLU A 106 11.07 -6.64 -29.86
C GLU A 106 9.74 -5.85 -29.93
N ASP A 107 8.61 -6.54 -30.02
CA ASP A 107 7.27 -5.93 -30.03
C ASP A 107 6.69 -5.73 -28.64
N GLY A 108 7.41 -6.12 -27.56
CA GLY A 108 6.96 -6.00 -26.18
C GLY A 108 5.86 -6.97 -25.77
N LEU A 109 5.44 -7.90 -26.65
CA LEU A 109 4.25 -8.73 -26.45
C LEU A 109 4.51 -10.14 -25.92
N THR A 110 5.78 -10.55 -25.77
CA THR A 110 6.13 -11.83 -25.19
C THR A 110 7.29 -11.70 -24.21
N TRP A 111 7.05 -11.97 -22.96
CA TRP A 111 8.09 -12.16 -21.95
C TRP A 111 8.44 -13.63 -21.85
N THR A 112 9.72 -13.98 -22.03
CA THR A 112 10.24 -15.32 -21.81
C THR A 112 11.04 -15.34 -20.52
N VAL A 113 10.66 -16.20 -19.58
CA VAL A 113 11.32 -16.33 -18.27
C VAL A 113 11.83 -17.75 -18.10
N THR A 114 13.12 -17.89 -17.77
CA THR A 114 13.74 -19.14 -17.38
C THR A 114 13.85 -19.22 -15.86
N ILE A 115 13.33 -20.28 -15.26
CA ILE A 115 13.36 -20.50 -13.80
C ILE A 115 14.39 -21.55 -13.39
N ARG A 116 14.69 -21.60 -12.09
CA ARG A 116 15.50 -22.66 -11.45
C ARG A 116 14.81 -24.01 -11.61
N ASP A 117 15.61 -25.09 -11.55
CA ASP A 117 15.14 -26.47 -11.62
C ASP A 117 15.35 -27.26 -10.31
N ASP A 118 15.81 -26.59 -9.25
CA ASP A 118 16.18 -27.20 -7.96
C ASP A 118 15.23 -26.82 -6.81
N VAL A 119 14.12 -26.13 -7.10
CA VAL A 119 13.17 -25.64 -6.09
C VAL A 119 12.04 -26.65 -5.88
N LYS A 120 11.68 -26.85 -4.60
CA LYS A 120 10.57 -27.70 -4.20
C LYS A 120 9.53 -26.93 -3.41
N PHE A 121 8.30 -27.33 -3.57
CA PHE A 121 7.24 -26.99 -2.63
C PHE A 121 7.41 -27.76 -1.31
N THR A 122 6.75 -27.30 -0.26
CA THR A 122 6.81 -27.90 1.09
C THR A 122 6.22 -29.30 1.20
N ASP A 123 5.48 -29.77 0.21
CA ASP A 123 5.01 -31.15 0.08
C ASP A 123 6.02 -32.07 -0.63
N GLY A 124 7.12 -31.51 -1.16
CA GLY A 124 8.22 -32.23 -1.79
C GLY A 124 8.18 -32.31 -3.32
N GLU A 125 7.08 -31.86 -3.96
CA GLU A 125 6.99 -31.77 -5.42
C GLU A 125 7.88 -30.66 -5.96
N ILE A 126 8.42 -30.84 -7.16
CA ILE A 126 9.31 -29.85 -7.82
C ILE A 126 8.45 -28.72 -8.42
N LEU A 127 8.85 -27.48 -8.16
CA LEU A 127 8.27 -26.29 -8.80
C LEU A 127 8.72 -26.23 -10.27
N THR A 128 7.78 -26.09 -11.19
CA THR A 128 8.02 -26.07 -12.63
C THR A 128 7.38 -24.84 -13.30
N ALA A 129 7.68 -24.64 -14.57
CA ALA A 129 7.05 -23.60 -15.37
C ALA A 129 5.53 -23.80 -15.54
N GLU A 130 5.01 -25.03 -15.33
CA GLU A 130 3.57 -25.30 -15.34
C GLU A 130 2.89 -24.64 -14.15
N ASP A 131 3.51 -24.69 -12.94
CA ASP A 131 3.01 -24.00 -11.75
C ASP A 131 3.04 -22.47 -11.93
N VAL A 132 4.08 -21.95 -12.58
CA VAL A 132 4.17 -20.51 -12.93
C VAL A 132 3.04 -20.12 -13.87
N ALA A 133 2.85 -20.85 -14.96
CA ALA A 133 1.79 -20.57 -15.94
C ALA A 133 0.39 -20.68 -15.29
N PHE A 134 0.17 -21.70 -14.46
CA PHE A 134 -1.05 -21.84 -13.68
C PHE A 134 -1.30 -20.62 -12.79
N THR A 135 -0.30 -20.20 -11.99
CA THR A 135 -0.41 -19.08 -11.06
C THR A 135 -0.84 -17.80 -11.76
N TYR A 136 -0.15 -17.45 -12.85
CA TYR A 136 -0.43 -16.17 -13.53
C TYR A 136 -1.74 -16.19 -14.31
N ASN A 137 -2.15 -17.34 -14.88
CA ASN A 137 -3.47 -17.47 -15.49
C ASN A 137 -4.58 -17.40 -14.44
N HIS A 138 -4.38 -18.01 -13.26
CA HIS A 138 -5.30 -17.90 -12.13
C HIS A 138 -5.42 -16.45 -11.66
N CYS A 139 -4.30 -15.77 -11.44
CA CYS A 139 -4.31 -14.35 -11.05
C CYS A 139 -4.98 -13.46 -12.10
N ARG A 140 -4.73 -13.69 -13.39
CA ARG A 140 -5.42 -12.96 -14.46
C ARG A 140 -6.94 -13.08 -14.38
N ASP A 141 -7.43 -14.26 -14.06
CA ASP A 141 -8.87 -14.56 -14.09
C ASP A 141 -9.58 -14.15 -12.80
N GLU A 142 -8.88 -14.12 -11.65
CA GLU A 142 -9.47 -13.98 -10.32
C GLU A 142 -8.93 -12.80 -9.49
N SER A 143 -7.83 -12.13 -9.91
CA SER A 143 -7.19 -11.13 -9.06
C SER A 143 -8.10 -9.93 -8.78
N THR A 144 -8.10 -9.54 -7.51
CA THR A 144 -8.77 -8.33 -7.01
C THR A 144 -7.79 -7.23 -6.61
N VAL A 145 -6.46 -7.49 -6.69
CA VAL A 145 -5.41 -6.61 -6.11
C VAL A 145 -4.30 -6.25 -7.07
N SER A 146 -4.06 -7.06 -8.09
CA SER A 146 -3.06 -6.77 -9.12
C SER A 146 -3.73 -6.68 -10.47
N ASP A 147 -3.32 -5.67 -11.24
CA ASP A 147 -3.79 -5.50 -12.61
C ASP A 147 -3.07 -6.50 -13.54
N PHE A 148 -3.84 -7.39 -14.13
CA PHE A 148 -3.40 -8.36 -15.13
C PHE A 148 -4.06 -8.11 -16.50
N THR A 149 -4.69 -6.97 -16.72
CA THR A 149 -5.40 -6.67 -17.98
C THR A 149 -4.50 -6.73 -19.20
N MET A 150 -3.20 -6.50 -19.03
CA MET A 150 -2.19 -6.64 -20.08
C MET A 150 -1.83 -8.09 -20.38
N LEU A 151 -2.09 -9.05 -19.48
CA LEU A 151 -1.72 -10.46 -19.65
C LEU A 151 -2.81 -11.21 -20.40
N LYS A 152 -2.50 -11.70 -21.59
CA LYS A 152 -3.38 -12.56 -22.36
C LYS A 152 -3.36 -13.99 -21.83
N GLU A 153 -2.17 -14.56 -21.70
CA GLU A 153 -1.96 -15.92 -21.17
C GLU A 153 -0.51 -16.15 -20.76
N ALA A 154 -0.31 -17.04 -19.79
CA ALA A 154 1.00 -17.61 -19.46
C ALA A 154 1.05 -19.06 -19.95
N VAL A 155 2.15 -19.46 -20.60
CA VAL A 155 2.33 -20.78 -21.23
C VAL A 155 3.65 -21.40 -20.81
N ALA A 156 3.64 -22.59 -20.22
CA ALA A 156 4.85 -23.36 -20.00
C ALA A 156 5.34 -23.95 -21.33
N ILE A 157 6.57 -23.64 -21.71
CA ILE A 157 7.21 -24.13 -22.95
C ILE A 157 7.93 -25.44 -22.67
N ASP A 158 8.55 -25.54 -21.52
CA ASP A 158 9.16 -26.76 -20.96
C ASP A 158 9.16 -26.67 -19.42
N ALA A 159 9.81 -27.57 -18.73
CA ALA A 159 9.79 -27.61 -17.26
C ALA A 159 10.36 -26.36 -16.57
N THR A 160 11.18 -25.57 -17.27
CA THR A 160 11.90 -24.40 -16.70
C THR A 160 11.69 -23.11 -17.48
N THR A 161 10.90 -23.12 -18.56
CA THR A 161 10.68 -21.95 -19.40
C THR A 161 9.18 -21.64 -19.48
N VAL A 162 8.80 -20.42 -19.11
CA VAL A 162 7.45 -19.88 -19.26
C VAL A 162 7.46 -18.69 -20.19
N GLU A 163 6.45 -18.56 -21.04
CA GLU A 163 6.16 -17.36 -21.82
C GLU A 163 4.90 -16.68 -21.30
N PHE A 164 4.97 -15.37 -21.11
CA PHE A 164 3.82 -14.51 -20.85
C PHE A 164 3.48 -13.78 -22.14
N HIS A 165 2.35 -14.09 -22.72
CA HIS A 165 1.82 -13.43 -23.89
C HIS A 165 0.96 -12.26 -23.47
N MET A 166 1.28 -11.07 -23.94
CA MET A 166 0.65 -9.83 -23.54
C MET A 166 -0.33 -9.34 -24.61
N ASP A 167 -1.44 -8.73 -24.22
CA ASP A 167 -2.34 -8.00 -25.11
C ASP A 167 -1.78 -6.62 -25.47
N HIS A 168 -1.02 -6.02 -24.54
CA HIS A 168 -0.34 -4.73 -24.68
C HIS A 168 1.06 -4.82 -24.10
N PRO A 169 2.05 -4.07 -24.64
CA PRO A 169 3.38 -4.02 -24.05
C PRO A 169 3.33 -3.58 -22.59
N CYS A 170 4.17 -4.19 -21.76
CA CYS A 170 4.28 -3.86 -20.34
C CYS A 170 5.75 -4.03 -19.90
N SER A 171 6.57 -3.00 -20.11
CA SER A 171 7.99 -2.99 -19.74
C SER A 171 8.22 -3.23 -18.24
N ILE A 172 7.25 -2.85 -17.42
CA ILE A 172 7.30 -2.94 -15.96
C ILE A 172 6.75 -4.27 -15.40
N TRP A 173 6.48 -5.25 -16.27
CA TRP A 173 6.05 -6.60 -15.88
C TRP A 173 6.91 -7.26 -14.79
N PRO A 174 8.26 -7.03 -14.74
CA PRO A 174 9.09 -7.53 -13.65
C PRO A 174 8.70 -7.07 -12.25
N TYR A 175 8.02 -5.92 -12.07
CA TYR A 175 7.48 -5.50 -10.77
C TYR A 175 6.27 -6.35 -10.36
N THR A 176 5.41 -6.73 -11.30
CA THR A 176 4.32 -7.69 -11.04
C THR A 176 4.89 -9.06 -10.65
N MET A 177 5.97 -9.49 -11.33
CA MET A 177 6.65 -10.74 -11.01
C MET A 177 7.30 -10.76 -9.62
N ALA A 178 7.52 -9.60 -8.97
CA ALA A 178 8.14 -9.49 -7.66
C ALA A 178 7.15 -9.68 -6.49
N VAL A 179 5.85 -9.62 -6.73
CA VAL A 179 4.82 -9.71 -5.69
C VAL A 179 3.87 -10.89 -5.86
N VAL A 180 3.89 -11.55 -7.02
CA VAL A 180 3.06 -12.73 -7.28
C VAL A 180 3.78 -14.00 -6.84
N GLY A 181 3.33 -14.56 -5.72
CA GLY A 181 3.87 -15.82 -5.19
C GLY A 181 3.41 -17.02 -5.99
N ILE A 182 4.34 -17.92 -6.36
CA ILE A 182 4.02 -19.11 -7.18
C ILE A 182 3.31 -20.17 -6.33
N ILE A 183 2.17 -20.65 -6.82
CA ILE A 183 1.32 -21.66 -6.19
C ILE A 183 1.37 -22.98 -6.96
N PRO A 184 1.31 -24.14 -6.27
CA PRO A 184 1.36 -25.44 -6.92
C PRO A 184 0.02 -25.78 -7.60
N GLU A 185 0.01 -26.02 -8.91
CA GLU A 185 -1.19 -26.43 -9.63
C GLU A 185 -1.80 -27.72 -9.04
N HIS A 186 -0.96 -28.70 -8.71
CA HIS A 186 -1.38 -30.02 -8.23
C HIS A 186 -2.07 -30.00 -6.85
N ALA A 187 -1.85 -28.94 -6.05
CA ALA A 187 -2.37 -28.81 -4.69
C ALA A 187 -3.30 -27.61 -4.50
N TYR A 188 -3.65 -26.91 -5.59
CA TYR A 188 -4.55 -25.77 -5.52
C TYR A 188 -6.01 -26.21 -5.43
N ASP A 189 -6.72 -25.65 -4.45
CA ASP A 189 -8.18 -25.79 -4.30
C ASP A 189 -8.78 -24.51 -3.66
N GLU A 190 -10.09 -24.45 -3.49
CA GLU A 190 -10.79 -23.31 -2.86
C GLU A 190 -10.33 -23.02 -1.42
N GLY A 191 -9.62 -23.92 -0.77
CA GLY A 191 -9.07 -23.77 0.59
C GLY A 191 -7.61 -23.33 0.61
N TYR A 192 -6.98 -23.15 -0.54
CA TYR A 192 -5.55 -22.87 -0.65
C TYR A 192 -5.13 -21.66 0.21
N GLY A 193 -5.84 -20.56 0.13
CA GLY A 193 -5.52 -19.35 0.90
C GLY A 193 -5.45 -19.57 2.42
N GLN A 194 -6.15 -20.59 2.94
CA GLN A 194 -6.18 -20.93 4.37
C GLN A 194 -5.13 -21.98 4.75
N ASN A 195 -4.68 -22.79 3.79
CA ASN A 195 -3.71 -23.88 3.97
C ASN A 195 -2.68 -23.88 2.83
N PRO A 196 -1.92 -22.79 2.68
CA PRO A 196 -1.04 -22.61 1.54
C PRO A 196 0.12 -23.59 1.57
N ILE A 197 0.43 -24.16 0.41
CA ILE A 197 1.66 -24.90 0.11
C ILE A 197 2.52 -23.96 -0.73
N GLY A 198 3.76 -23.74 -0.34
CA GLY A 198 4.65 -22.84 -1.04
C GLY A 198 6.08 -23.31 -1.07
N SER A 199 6.95 -22.51 -1.68
CA SER A 199 8.40 -22.75 -1.78
C SER A 199 9.21 -21.66 -1.08
N GLY A 200 8.54 -20.75 -0.38
CA GLY A 200 9.16 -19.58 0.26
C GLY A 200 9.94 -19.90 1.53
N ARG A 201 10.42 -18.85 2.17
CA ARG A 201 11.31 -18.91 3.36
C ARG A 201 10.64 -19.47 4.61
N TYR A 202 9.29 -19.35 4.68
CA TYR A 202 8.48 -19.78 5.82
C TYR A 202 7.28 -20.59 5.35
N VAL A 203 6.72 -21.35 6.28
CA VAL A 203 5.46 -22.10 6.13
C VAL A 203 4.44 -21.59 7.13
N LEU A 204 3.18 -21.61 6.77
CA LEU A 204 2.07 -21.33 7.69
C LEU A 204 1.95 -22.51 8.67
N LYS A 205 2.21 -22.27 9.96
CA LYS A 205 2.07 -23.27 11.02
C LYS A 205 0.69 -23.27 11.65
N GLN A 206 0.19 -22.08 11.95
CA GLN A 206 -1.06 -21.89 12.67
C GLN A 206 -1.67 -20.53 12.29
N TRP A 207 -2.97 -20.48 12.20
CA TRP A 207 -3.72 -19.25 12.07
C TRP A 207 -4.97 -19.28 12.96
N ASP A 208 -4.96 -18.45 13.99
CA ASP A 208 -6.09 -18.23 14.88
C ASP A 208 -6.75 -16.91 14.47
N LYS A 209 -7.80 -16.99 13.65
CA LYS A 209 -8.45 -15.81 13.04
C LYS A 209 -8.84 -14.77 14.07
N GLY A 210 -8.52 -13.50 13.78
CA GLY A 210 -8.73 -12.36 14.67
C GLY A 210 -7.74 -12.28 15.84
N GLN A 211 -6.69 -13.12 15.88
CA GLN A 211 -5.73 -13.15 16.99
C GLN A 211 -4.29 -13.19 16.51
N GLN A 212 -3.89 -14.27 15.82
CA GLN A 212 -2.48 -14.49 15.46
C GLN A 212 -2.30 -15.38 14.25
N ILE A 213 -1.13 -15.22 13.65
CA ILE A 213 -0.56 -16.15 12.66
C ILE A 213 0.82 -16.57 13.14
N ILE A 214 1.16 -17.85 13.01
CA ILE A 214 2.47 -18.40 13.32
C ILE A 214 3.08 -18.99 12.05
N PHE A 215 4.26 -18.48 11.70
CA PHE A 215 5.09 -19.02 10.64
C PHE A 215 6.26 -19.78 11.23
N GLU A 216 6.66 -20.88 10.58
CA GLU A 216 7.90 -21.60 10.86
C GLU A 216 8.84 -21.52 9.66
N ALA A 217 10.15 -21.49 9.89
CA ALA A 217 11.13 -21.52 8.81
C ALA A 217 10.96 -22.79 7.97
N ASN A 218 10.94 -22.63 6.65
CA ASN A 218 10.86 -23.75 5.71
C ASN A 218 12.20 -24.52 5.70
N PRO A 219 12.24 -25.79 6.12
CA PRO A 219 13.47 -26.57 6.13
C PRO A 219 13.99 -26.93 4.74
N GLU A 220 13.12 -26.89 3.71
CA GLU A 220 13.44 -27.20 2.32
C GLU A 220 13.68 -25.93 1.48
N TYR A 221 13.80 -24.75 2.12
CA TYR A 221 14.04 -23.51 1.40
C TYR A 221 15.39 -23.56 0.64
N TYR A 222 15.37 -23.18 -0.60
CA TYR A 222 16.50 -23.25 -1.53
C TYR A 222 17.57 -22.15 -1.32
N GLY A 223 17.27 -21.12 -0.51
CA GLY A 223 18.18 -20.02 -0.16
C GLY A 223 18.88 -20.25 1.19
N GLU A 224 19.35 -19.16 1.80
CA GLU A 224 19.90 -19.21 3.15
C GLU A 224 18.79 -19.54 4.16
N ALA A 225 19.10 -20.44 5.10
CA ALA A 225 18.15 -20.82 6.14
C ALA A 225 17.86 -19.61 7.05
N PRO A 226 16.57 -19.28 7.31
CA PRO A 226 16.21 -18.22 8.23
C PRO A 226 16.82 -18.40 9.62
N LYS A 227 17.42 -17.34 10.18
CA LYS A 227 17.96 -17.34 11.55
C LYS A 227 16.83 -17.29 12.58
N ILE A 228 15.77 -16.54 12.28
CA ILE A 228 14.52 -16.57 13.04
C ILE A 228 13.70 -17.75 12.54
N ARG A 229 13.56 -18.77 13.36
CA ARG A 229 12.88 -20.02 12.97
C ARG A 229 11.37 -19.97 13.14
N GLN A 230 10.88 -19.10 14.04
CA GLN A 230 9.45 -18.89 14.25
C GLN A 230 9.13 -17.41 14.31
N VAL A 231 8.14 -17.00 13.54
CA VAL A 231 7.56 -15.65 13.54
C VAL A 231 6.11 -15.76 13.98
N THR A 232 5.77 -15.10 15.09
CA THR A 232 4.37 -14.98 15.54
C THR A 232 3.90 -13.56 15.26
N VAL A 233 2.90 -13.41 14.44
CA VAL A 233 2.21 -12.13 14.18
C VAL A 233 0.97 -12.06 15.04
N LEU A 234 0.85 -11.03 15.88
CA LEU A 234 -0.33 -10.74 16.70
C LEU A 234 -1.08 -9.56 16.09
N PHE A 235 -2.37 -9.70 15.88
CA PHE A 235 -3.23 -8.62 15.38
C PHE A 235 -3.86 -7.86 16.54
N MET A 236 -3.56 -6.57 16.66
CA MET A 236 -4.07 -5.71 17.74
C MET A 236 -3.99 -4.23 17.38
N GLU A 237 -4.74 -3.40 18.07
CA GLU A 237 -4.67 -1.96 17.93
C GLU A 237 -3.41 -1.40 18.62
N GLU A 238 -3.01 -0.18 18.26
CA GLU A 238 -1.75 0.46 18.66
C GLU A 238 -1.57 0.58 20.18
N ASP A 239 -2.64 0.86 20.92
CA ASP A 239 -2.61 0.95 22.39
C ASP A 239 -2.36 -0.42 23.04
N ALA A 240 -2.94 -1.47 22.47
CA ALA A 240 -2.69 -2.85 22.90
C ALA A 240 -1.28 -3.31 22.51
N ALA A 241 -0.77 -2.92 21.35
CA ALA A 241 0.60 -3.20 20.92
C ALA A 241 1.62 -2.53 21.86
N LEU A 242 1.41 -1.27 22.22
CA LEU A 242 2.21 -0.57 23.21
C LEU A 242 2.18 -1.28 24.58
N ALA A 243 0.99 -1.70 25.05
CA ALA A 243 0.86 -2.45 26.30
C ALA A 243 1.58 -3.80 26.23
N ALA A 244 1.53 -4.51 25.10
CA ALA A 244 2.24 -5.77 24.88
C ALA A 244 3.77 -5.57 24.91
N ALA A 245 4.30 -4.48 24.32
CA ALA A 245 5.71 -4.11 24.42
C ALA A 245 6.09 -3.82 25.89
N MET A 246 5.32 -2.99 26.60
CA MET A 246 5.58 -2.70 28.03
C MET A 246 5.54 -3.93 28.92
N ALA A 247 4.73 -4.92 28.59
CA ALA A 247 4.65 -6.21 29.30
C ALA A 247 5.74 -7.20 28.85
N GLY A 248 6.53 -6.88 27.83
CA GLY A 248 7.54 -7.76 27.24
C GLY A 248 6.95 -8.97 26.48
N GLN A 249 5.74 -8.81 25.94
CA GLN A 249 5.03 -9.87 25.19
C GLN A 249 5.25 -9.79 23.68
N ALA A 250 5.61 -8.62 23.15
CA ALA A 250 5.99 -8.43 21.77
C ALA A 250 7.49 -8.11 21.67
N ASP A 251 8.16 -8.54 20.62
CA ASP A 251 9.55 -8.20 20.34
C ASP A 251 9.66 -7.02 19.38
N VAL A 252 8.73 -6.91 18.46
CA VAL A 252 8.54 -5.76 17.56
C VAL A 252 7.07 -5.35 17.65
N ALA A 253 6.80 -4.18 18.19
CA ALA A 253 5.44 -3.67 18.35
C ALA A 253 5.22 -2.45 17.43
N HIS A 254 4.27 -2.54 16.49
CA HIS A 254 3.88 -1.40 15.68
C HIS A 254 3.33 -0.28 16.58
N THR A 255 3.51 0.96 16.14
CA THR A 255 3.03 2.13 16.89
C THR A 255 2.76 3.29 15.94
N ALA A 256 2.06 4.32 16.42
CA ALA A 256 1.82 5.55 15.68
C ALA A 256 2.68 6.71 16.21
N ALA A 257 2.76 7.78 15.43
CA ALA A 257 3.45 9.01 15.81
C ALA A 257 2.96 9.57 17.15
N SER A 258 1.67 9.43 17.46
CA SER A 258 1.06 9.84 18.74
C SER A 258 1.64 9.13 19.97
N TYR A 259 2.24 7.97 19.81
CA TYR A 259 2.88 7.19 20.88
C TYR A 259 4.42 7.21 20.82
N SER A 260 5.02 7.90 19.84
CA SER A 260 6.47 7.88 19.60
C SER A 260 7.32 8.38 20.79
N GLU A 261 6.78 9.30 21.59
CA GLU A 261 7.44 9.82 22.79
C GLU A 261 7.37 8.88 24.02
N GLN A 262 6.62 7.76 23.91
CA GLN A 262 6.52 6.80 25.01
C GLN A 262 7.85 6.07 25.21
N GLN A 263 8.30 6.03 26.46
CA GLN A 263 9.51 5.29 26.83
C GLN A 263 9.14 3.86 27.23
N VAL A 264 9.44 2.90 26.37
CA VAL A 264 9.24 1.48 26.64
C VAL A 264 10.57 0.89 27.12
N LYS A 265 10.63 0.47 28.39
CA LYS A 265 11.88 -0.04 28.97
C LYS A 265 12.36 -1.31 28.25
N GLY A 266 13.60 -1.31 27.76
CA GLY A 266 14.21 -2.43 27.05
C GLY A 266 13.80 -2.50 25.58
N TYR A 267 13.35 -1.36 25.02
CA TYR A 267 13.03 -1.21 23.61
C TYR A 267 13.58 0.11 23.07
N GLU A 268 13.88 0.11 21.79
CA GLU A 268 14.22 1.29 21.01
C GLU A 268 13.13 1.56 19.97
N LEU A 269 12.91 2.82 19.63
CA LEU A 269 12.00 3.20 18.57
C LEU A 269 12.72 3.10 17.22
N LEU A 270 12.23 2.25 16.33
CA LEU A 270 12.63 2.16 14.93
C LEU A 270 11.64 2.94 14.08
N ALA A 271 12.12 3.91 13.32
CA ALA A 271 11.36 4.59 12.28
C ALA A 271 11.86 4.12 10.91
N VAL A 272 10.96 3.59 10.10
CA VAL A 272 11.26 3.12 8.74
C VAL A 272 10.61 4.07 7.75
N GLN A 273 11.43 4.64 6.87
CA GLN A 273 10.94 5.51 5.80
C GLN A 273 10.05 4.73 4.83
N THR A 274 9.07 5.42 4.29
CA THR A 274 8.07 4.82 3.40
C THR A 274 7.85 5.65 2.15
N VAL A 275 7.08 5.09 1.22
CA VAL A 275 6.33 5.81 0.20
C VAL A 275 4.82 5.74 0.48
N ASP A 276 4.44 5.42 1.71
CA ASP A 276 3.05 5.49 2.18
C ASP A 276 2.59 6.95 2.25
N ASN A 277 2.23 7.46 1.06
CA ASN A 277 1.93 8.86 0.87
C ASN A 277 0.51 9.24 1.30
N ARG A 278 0.34 10.53 1.58
CA ARG A 278 -0.96 11.17 1.74
C ARG A 278 -1.04 12.38 0.83
N GLY A 279 -2.15 12.48 0.12
CA GLY A 279 -2.45 13.59 -0.77
C GLY A 279 -3.94 13.69 -1.05
N PHE A 280 -4.35 14.72 -1.77
CA PHE A 280 -5.75 14.88 -2.17
C PHE A 280 -5.85 15.36 -3.63
N ASN A 281 -6.87 14.85 -4.31
CA ASN A 281 -7.17 15.30 -5.67
C ASN A 281 -7.74 16.72 -5.65
N LEU A 282 -7.49 17.45 -6.73
CA LEU A 282 -8.16 18.72 -7.04
C LEU A 282 -8.98 18.53 -8.32
N PRO A 283 -10.32 18.38 -8.21
CA PRO A 283 -11.16 18.13 -9.39
C PRO A 283 -10.96 19.21 -10.46
N VAL A 284 -10.59 18.76 -11.66
CA VAL A 284 -10.34 19.60 -12.84
C VAL A 284 -11.59 19.59 -13.74
N GLY A 285 -11.83 20.66 -14.49
CA GLY A 285 -12.92 20.76 -15.44
C GLY A 285 -14.10 21.59 -14.92
N GLU A 286 -14.96 21.96 -15.87
CA GLU A 286 -16.20 22.68 -15.56
C GLU A 286 -17.18 21.76 -14.83
N VAL A 287 -18.00 22.35 -13.96
CA VAL A 287 -19.04 21.60 -13.23
C VAL A 287 -20.06 21.04 -14.21
N THR A 288 -20.20 19.74 -14.24
CA THR A 288 -21.17 19.01 -15.08
C THR A 288 -21.84 17.89 -14.27
N GLU A 289 -23.04 17.50 -14.71
CA GLU A 289 -23.80 16.37 -14.14
C GLU A 289 -23.92 15.26 -15.17
N LYS A 290 -23.53 14.05 -14.80
CA LYS A 290 -23.69 12.86 -15.64
C LYS A 290 -24.07 11.66 -14.78
N ASP A 291 -25.16 10.98 -15.13
CA ASP A 291 -25.67 9.77 -14.43
C ASP A 291 -25.89 9.95 -12.91
N GLY A 292 -26.16 11.19 -12.46
CA GLY A 292 -26.37 11.56 -11.06
C GLY A 292 -25.08 11.86 -10.29
N ILE A 293 -23.94 11.85 -10.95
CA ILE A 293 -22.63 12.21 -10.39
C ILE A 293 -22.25 13.61 -10.87
N THR A 294 -21.79 14.44 -9.95
CA THR A 294 -21.22 15.77 -10.26
C THR A 294 -19.73 15.61 -10.56
N TYR A 295 -19.29 16.20 -11.67
CA TYR A 295 -17.89 16.23 -12.11
C TYR A 295 -17.39 17.66 -12.13
N GLY A 296 -16.09 17.85 -11.85
CA GLY A 296 -15.42 19.15 -11.90
C GLY A 296 -15.77 20.04 -10.71
N ASN A 297 -15.00 21.11 -10.53
CA ASN A 297 -15.17 22.05 -9.42
C ASN A 297 -14.86 23.47 -9.90
N ALA A 298 -15.78 24.41 -9.68
CA ALA A 298 -15.66 25.78 -10.18
C ALA A 298 -14.47 26.55 -9.58
N PHE A 299 -13.98 26.17 -8.40
CA PHE A 299 -12.83 26.79 -7.75
C PHE A 299 -11.52 26.08 -8.16
N THR A 300 -11.43 24.77 -7.99
CA THR A 300 -10.21 24.01 -8.27
C THR A 300 -9.92 23.78 -9.76
N ASN A 301 -10.88 24.08 -10.65
CA ASN A 301 -10.66 24.08 -12.11
C ASN A 301 -9.61 25.11 -12.56
N ASP A 302 -9.45 26.23 -11.85
CA ASP A 302 -8.44 27.25 -12.15
C ASP A 302 -7.03 26.72 -11.75
N VAL A 303 -6.15 26.54 -12.74
CA VAL A 303 -4.79 26.00 -12.48
C VAL A 303 -3.99 26.88 -11.50
N ASN A 304 -4.18 28.21 -11.52
CA ASN A 304 -3.50 29.08 -10.59
C ASN A 304 -3.98 28.90 -9.15
N VAL A 305 -5.24 28.48 -8.96
CA VAL A 305 -5.75 28.07 -7.66
C VAL A 305 -5.04 26.81 -7.19
N ARG A 306 -4.92 25.80 -8.05
CA ARG A 306 -4.23 24.54 -7.69
C ARG A 306 -2.75 24.80 -7.34
N ARG A 307 -2.08 25.62 -8.14
CA ARG A 307 -0.69 26.05 -7.88
C ARG A 307 -0.56 26.81 -6.57
N ALA A 308 -1.49 27.73 -6.28
CA ALA A 308 -1.50 28.46 -5.03
C ALA A 308 -1.76 27.58 -3.81
N ILE A 309 -2.64 26.58 -3.92
CA ILE A 309 -2.88 25.59 -2.86
C ILE A 309 -1.58 24.82 -2.56
N ASN A 310 -0.87 24.36 -3.60
CA ASN A 310 0.36 23.58 -3.44
C ASN A 310 1.49 24.37 -2.78
N LEU A 311 1.68 25.65 -3.18
CA LEU A 311 2.67 26.56 -2.61
C LEU A 311 2.32 26.99 -1.17
N GLY A 312 1.03 27.06 -0.87
CA GLY A 312 0.54 27.57 0.41
C GLY A 312 0.47 26.53 1.53
N ILE A 313 0.91 25.30 1.29
CA ILE A 313 0.97 24.23 2.31
C ILE A 313 2.43 24.06 2.76
N ASP A 314 2.70 24.39 4.03
CA ASP A 314 3.96 24.11 4.71
C ASP A 314 3.99 22.65 5.17
N ARG A 315 4.65 21.81 4.38
CA ARG A 315 4.77 20.38 4.65
C ARG A 315 5.65 20.06 5.84
N ASP A 316 6.67 20.88 6.09
CA ASP A 316 7.56 20.70 7.24
C ASP A 316 6.79 20.97 8.55
N GLU A 317 6.00 22.06 8.60
CA GLU A 317 5.12 22.35 9.73
C GLU A 317 4.06 21.25 9.94
N MET A 318 3.46 20.75 8.85
CA MET A 318 2.47 19.68 8.89
C MET A 318 3.05 18.37 9.45
N ILE A 319 4.24 17.96 9.01
CA ILE A 319 4.92 16.76 9.49
C ILE A 319 5.24 16.89 10.99
N GLU A 320 5.72 18.04 11.42
CA GLU A 320 6.00 18.29 12.84
C GLU A 320 4.72 18.25 13.69
N ASN A 321 3.67 18.95 13.26
CA ASN A 321 2.43 19.11 14.03
C ASN A 321 1.56 17.84 14.06
N VAL A 322 1.49 17.10 12.95
CA VAL A 322 0.59 15.93 12.80
C VAL A 322 1.31 14.63 13.05
N LEU A 323 2.57 14.50 12.59
CA LEU A 323 3.34 13.26 12.62
C LEU A 323 4.48 13.27 13.65
N ASN A 324 4.58 14.30 14.51
CA ASN A 324 5.68 14.45 15.49
C ASN A 324 7.07 14.31 14.85
N GLY A 325 7.25 14.77 13.61
CA GLY A 325 8.48 14.67 12.85
C GLY A 325 8.72 13.30 12.16
N TYR A 326 7.81 12.33 12.30
CA TYR A 326 7.93 11.00 11.68
C TYR A 326 7.23 10.93 10.33
N GLY A 327 7.92 11.41 9.33
CA GLY A 327 7.47 11.43 7.94
C GLY A 327 8.42 12.23 7.07
N THR A 328 8.18 12.21 5.78
CA THR A 328 8.91 13.02 4.79
C THR A 328 7.94 13.77 3.91
N LYS A 329 8.34 14.93 3.38
CA LYS A 329 7.53 15.67 2.41
C LYS A 329 7.24 14.79 1.19
N ALA A 330 6.00 14.85 0.71
CA ALA A 330 5.61 14.20 -0.54
C ALA A 330 5.28 15.24 -1.61
N TYR A 331 5.72 14.97 -2.83
CA TYR A 331 5.50 15.82 -4.00
C TYR A 331 4.96 15.03 -5.19
N SER A 332 5.01 13.70 -5.11
CA SER A 332 4.47 12.77 -6.11
C SER A 332 3.92 11.53 -5.42
N VAL A 333 3.22 10.69 -6.15
CA VAL A 333 2.84 9.35 -5.68
C VAL A 333 4.04 8.40 -5.59
N CYS A 334 5.15 8.75 -6.24
CA CYS A 334 6.32 7.89 -6.40
C CYS A 334 7.61 8.54 -5.87
N ASP A 335 7.52 9.36 -4.82
CA ASP A 335 8.72 9.95 -4.20
C ASP A 335 9.78 8.87 -3.91
N LYS A 336 11.05 9.22 -4.15
CA LYS A 336 12.22 8.34 -3.92
C LYS A 336 12.28 7.08 -4.80
N MET A 337 11.33 6.87 -5.70
CA MET A 337 11.39 5.75 -6.65
C MET A 337 12.37 6.04 -7.79
N PRO A 338 12.92 5.01 -8.47
CA PRO A 338 13.83 5.20 -9.61
C PRO A 338 13.26 6.05 -10.76
N TRP A 339 11.94 6.09 -10.88
CA TRP A 339 11.18 6.85 -11.88
C TRP A 339 10.64 8.19 -11.37
N TYR A 340 10.99 8.61 -10.17
CA TYR A 340 10.63 9.92 -9.63
C TYR A 340 11.33 11.05 -10.38
N ASN A 341 10.61 12.15 -10.63
CA ASN A 341 11.17 13.36 -11.19
C ASN A 341 11.40 14.40 -10.09
N GLU A 342 12.66 14.78 -9.84
CA GLU A 342 13.02 15.75 -8.80
C GLU A 342 12.42 17.15 -9.02
N ASP A 343 12.04 17.49 -10.26
CA ASP A 343 11.34 18.74 -10.59
C ASP A 343 9.93 18.81 -9.95
N CYS A 344 9.42 17.72 -9.37
CA CYS A 344 8.18 17.71 -8.59
C CYS A 344 8.30 18.50 -7.27
N GLU A 345 9.51 18.65 -6.72
CA GLU A 345 9.73 19.33 -5.44
C GLU A 345 9.35 20.80 -5.54
N VAL A 346 8.66 21.29 -4.53
CA VAL A 346 8.22 22.69 -4.43
C VAL A 346 8.47 23.23 -3.02
N GLU A 347 9.04 24.42 -2.95
CA GLU A 347 9.21 25.11 -1.67
C GLU A 347 7.91 25.82 -1.26
N TYR A 348 7.62 25.82 0.05
CA TYR A 348 6.53 26.61 0.60
C TYR A 348 6.75 28.11 0.33
N ASP A 349 5.76 28.76 -0.30
CA ASP A 349 5.78 30.19 -0.60
C ASP A 349 4.38 30.79 -0.54
N GLN A 350 4.00 31.26 0.65
CA GLN A 350 2.70 31.86 0.89
C GLN A 350 2.52 33.19 0.12
N GLU A 351 3.60 33.98 -0.08
CA GLU A 351 3.50 35.26 -0.78
C GLU A 351 3.22 35.02 -2.27
N GLU A 352 3.90 34.04 -2.86
CA GLU A 352 3.64 33.63 -4.25
C GLU A 352 2.26 33.02 -4.41
N ALA A 353 1.80 32.18 -3.46
CA ALA A 353 0.45 31.61 -3.47
C ALA A 353 -0.62 32.72 -3.48
N VAL A 354 -0.48 33.75 -2.64
CA VAL A 354 -1.37 34.90 -2.62
C VAL A 354 -1.33 35.66 -3.95
N ARG A 355 -0.14 35.88 -4.53
CA ARG A 355 0.04 36.56 -5.81
C ARG A 355 -0.67 35.83 -6.94
N LEU A 356 -0.54 34.51 -7.02
CA LEU A 356 -1.21 33.68 -8.03
C LEU A 356 -2.74 33.80 -7.94
N LEU A 357 -3.30 33.76 -6.73
CA LEU A 357 -4.74 33.94 -6.52
C LEU A 357 -5.21 35.33 -6.96
N GLU A 358 -4.46 36.38 -6.65
CA GLU A 358 -4.80 37.76 -7.02
C GLU A 358 -4.73 38.01 -8.54
N GLU A 359 -3.67 37.50 -9.19
CA GLU A 359 -3.52 37.58 -10.66
C GLU A 359 -4.60 36.78 -11.39
N ALA A 360 -5.01 35.65 -10.85
CA ALA A 360 -6.15 34.87 -11.35
C ALA A 360 -7.51 35.55 -11.09
N GLY A 361 -7.54 36.67 -10.36
CA GLY A 361 -8.74 37.45 -10.10
C GLY A 361 -9.53 37.06 -8.85
N TRP A 362 -8.98 36.19 -8.00
CA TRP A 362 -9.57 35.81 -6.72
C TRP A 362 -9.28 36.89 -5.65
N LYS A 363 -10.30 37.68 -5.30
CA LYS A 363 -10.16 38.84 -4.39
C LYS A 363 -10.76 38.55 -3.03
N ALA A 364 -10.11 39.03 -1.98
CA ALA A 364 -10.61 38.90 -0.62
C ALA A 364 -11.98 39.55 -0.45
N GLY A 365 -12.95 38.78 0.05
CA GLY A 365 -14.27 39.25 0.44
C GLY A 365 -14.26 39.95 1.79
N ALA A 366 -15.43 40.43 2.23
CA ALA A 366 -15.58 41.14 3.50
C ALA A 366 -15.29 40.27 4.74
N ASP A 367 -15.41 38.98 4.61
CA ASP A 367 -15.15 37.95 5.64
C ASP A 367 -13.73 37.34 5.56
N GLY A 368 -12.89 37.86 4.63
CA GLY A 368 -11.54 37.39 4.39
C GLY A 368 -11.43 36.24 3.40
N ILE A 369 -12.53 35.58 3.05
CA ILE A 369 -12.51 34.50 2.04
C ILE A 369 -12.57 35.11 0.64
N ARG A 370 -11.76 34.58 -0.27
CA ARG A 370 -11.66 35.08 -1.63
C ARG A 370 -12.88 34.69 -2.47
N GLU A 371 -13.16 35.52 -3.47
CA GLU A 371 -14.22 35.26 -4.45
C GLU A 371 -13.83 35.76 -5.85
N LYS A 372 -14.38 35.10 -6.89
CA LYS A 372 -14.22 35.47 -8.30
C LYS A 372 -15.52 35.21 -9.05
N ALA A 373 -16.08 36.24 -9.69
CA ALA A 373 -17.31 36.13 -10.49
C ALA A 373 -18.50 35.46 -9.75
N GLY A 374 -18.62 35.64 -8.44
CA GLY A 374 -19.65 35.04 -7.60
C GLY A 374 -19.35 33.62 -7.12
N VAL A 375 -18.21 33.05 -7.49
CA VAL A 375 -17.71 31.79 -6.96
C VAL A 375 -16.87 32.08 -5.73
N ARG A 376 -17.17 31.44 -4.62
CA ARG A 376 -16.40 31.53 -3.36
C ARG A 376 -15.18 30.60 -3.44
N ALA A 377 -14.05 31.03 -2.92
CA ALA A 377 -12.86 30.20 -2.77
C ALA A 377 -13.08 29.21 -1.63
N ALA A 378 -13.77 28.11 -1.93
CA ALA A 378 -14.17 27.13 -0.94
C ALA A 378 -14.33 25.74 -1.56
N PHE A 379 -14.02 24.70 -0.76
CA PHE A 379 -14.30 23.29 -1.08
C PHE A 379 -14.45 22.44 0.19
N THR A 380 -14.97 21.23 0.02
CA THR A 380 -14.99 20.23 1.10
C THR A 380 -13.82 19.26 0.87
N LEU A 381 -12.93 19.13 1.85
CA LEU A 381 -11.90 18.11 1.86
C LEU A 381 -12.41 16.89 2.66
N MET A 382 -12.73 15.83 1.93
CA MET A 382 -13.19 14.58 2.52
C MET A 382 -12.02 13.71 2.98
N PHE A 383 -12.27 12.87 3.99
CA PHE A 383 -11.35 11.82 4.45
C PHE A 383 -12.15 10.61 4.96
N SER A 384 -11.51 9.43 5.06
CA SER A 384 -12.19 8.23 5.53
C SER A 384 -12.52 8.31 7.03
N ASN A 385 -13.74 7.96 7.40
CA ASN A 385 -14.16 7.88 8.79
C ASN A 385 -13.29 6.93 9.61
N GLY A 386 -12.90 7.38 10.80
CA GLY A 386 -12.12 6.57 11.74
C GLY A 386 -10.60 6.68 11.56
N ASP A 387 -10.12 7.32 10.51
CA ASP A 387 -8.71 7.59 10.30
C ASP A 387 -8.31 8.93 10.93
N SER A 388 -7.72 8.86 12.11
CA SER A 388 -7.32 10.06 12.89
C SER A 388 -6.17 10.84 12.24
N VAL A 389 -5.28 10.16 11.51
CA VAL A 389 -4.17 10.80 10.81
C VAL A 389 -4.69 11.59 9.61
N ARG A 390 -5.53 10.98 8.76
CA ARG A 390 -6.17 11.70 7.65
C ARG A 390 -7.03 12.87 8.13
N GLN A 391 -7.74 12.71 9.24
CA GLN A 391 -8.48 13.81 9.86
C GLN A 391 -7.57 14.97 10.25
N ALA A 392 -6.47 14.69 10.96
CA ALA A 392 -5.54 15.72 11.41
C ALA A 392 -4.86 16.42 10.21
N LEU A 393 -4.45 15.70 9.18
CA LEU A 393 -3.91 16.27 7.95
C LEU A 393 -4.93 17.16 7.22
N ALA A 394 -6.20 16.75 7.17
CA ALA A 394 -7.25 17.57 6.55
C ALA A 394 -7.52 18.84 7.34
N GLU A 395 -7.54 18.78 8.69
CA GLU A 395 -7.73 19.92 9.57
C GLU A 395 -6.55 20.88 9.50
N ASP A 396 -5.31 20.39 9.45
CA ASP A 396 -4.12 21.20 9.28
C ASP A 396 -4.11 21.90 7.90
N THR A 397 -4.40 21.15 6.83
CA THR A 397 -4.58 21.71 5.48
C THR A 397 -5.62 22.86 5.47
N ALA A 398 -6.76 22.66 6.14
CA ALA A 398 -7.80 23.68 6.23
C ALA A 398 -7.33 24.94 6.97
N ASN A 399 -6.54 24.79 8.03
CA ASN A 399 -5.98 25.89 8.79
C ASN A 399 -4.97 26.68 7.96
N GLN A 400 -4.05 26.01 7.28
CA GLN A 400 -3.03 26.66 6.45
C GLN A 400 -3.67 27.40 5.25
N LEU A 401 -4.61 26.77 4.53
CA LEU A 401 -5.28 27.40 3.40
C LEU A 401 -6.19 28.57 3.77
N LYS A 402 -6.67 28.63 5.01
CA LYS A 402 -7.41 29.79 5.52
C LYS A 402 -6.58 31.07 5.50
N GLU A 403 -5.27 30.99 5.73
CA GLU A 403 -4.37 32.12 5.66
C GLU A 403 -4.28 32.70 4.23
N LEU A 404 -4.56 31.89 3.20
CA LEU A 404 -4.67 32.33 1.82
C LEU A 404 -6.07 32.91 1.48
N GLY A 405 -7.02 32.88 2.41
CA GLY A 405 -8.40 33.26 2.19
C GLY A 405 -9.19 32.19 1.45
N ILE A 406 -8.86 30.91 1.63
CA ILE A 406 -9.59 29.74 1.11
C ILE A 406 -10.33 29.09 2.27
N GLU A 407 -11.63 28.84 2.13
CA GLU A 407 -12.44 28.13 3.11
C GLU A 407 -12.46 26.64 2.79
N VAL A 408 -11.89 25.83 3.67
CA VAL A 408 -11.92 24.36 3.55
C VAL A 408 -12.78 23.80 4.67
N LYS A 409 -13.84 23.09 4.30
CA LYS A 409 -14.64 22.29 5.22
C LYS A 409 -14.09 20.88 5.23
N THR A 410 -13.71 20.36 6.38
CA THR A 410 -13.29 18.96 6.53
C THR A 410 -14.51 18.07 6.81
N GLU A 411 -14.58 16.90 6.18
CA GLU A 411 -15.70 15.97 6.33
C GLU A 411 -15.23 14.52 6.32
N GLY A 412 -15.46 13.80 7.43
CA GLY A 412 -15.27 12.35 7.50
C GLY A 412 -16.42 11.61 6.83
N VAL A 413 -16.12 10.73 5.87
CA VAL A 413 -17.12 9.99 5.07
C VAL A 413 -16.78 8.50 4.99
N GLY A 414 -17.79 7.67 4.72
CA GLY A 414 -17.56 6.27 4.32
C GLY A 414 -17.14 6.17 2.86
N TRP A 415 -16.48 5.07 2.49
CA TRP A 415 -15.92 4.88 1.15
C TRP A 415 -16.94 5.03 0.01
N ASP A 416 -18.15 4.46 0.12
CA ASP A 416 -19.21 4.61 -0.89
C ASP A 416 -19.49 6.09 -1.19
N THR A 417 -19.60 6.92 -0.13
CA THR A 417 -19.79 8.37 -0.28
C THR A 417 -18.58 9.08 -0.87
N ALA A 418 -17.37 8.63 -0.48
CA ALA A 418 -16.12 9.18 -0.98
C ALA A 418 -16.01 8.97 -2.50
N TYR A 419 -16.26 7.75 -2.98
CA TYR A 419 -16.23 7.42 -4.42
C TYR A 419 -17.24 8.23 -5.24
N ASP A 420 -18.48 8.38 -4.75
CA ASP A 420 -19.53 9.14 -5.44
C ASP A 420 -19.19 10.62 -5.58
N ARG A 421 -18.46 11.21 -4.61
CA ARG A 421 -18.21 12.66 -4.55
C ARG A 421 -16.81 13.07 -5.00
N ALA A 422 -15.83 12.17 -5.08
CA ALA A 422 -14.44 12.51 -5.37
C ALA A 422 -14.22 13.11 -6.77
N GLN A 423 -15.20 12.98 -7.69
CA GLN A 423 -15.17 13.60 -9.01
C GLN A 423 -15.40 15.13 -8.98
N SER A 424 -15.92 15.67 -7.87
CA SER A 424 -16.23 17.10 -7.72
C SER A 424 -15.73 17.71 -6.40
N GLU A 425 -15.41 16.89 -5.41
CA GLU A 425 -14.89 17.32 -4.11
C GLU A 425 -13.56 16.63 -3.81
N PRO A 426 -12.55 17.36 -3.33
CA PRO A 426 -11.28 16.77 -2.91
C PRO A 426 -11.43 15.67 -1.86
N LEU A 427 -10.71 14.57 -2.07
CA LEU A 427 -10.63 13.44 -1.15
C LEU A 427 -9.18 13.21 -0.73
N LEU A 428 -8.92 13.21 0.58
CA LEU A 428 -7.62 12.87 1.14
C LEU A 428 -7.43 11.35 1.09
N TRP A 429 -6.50 10.93 0.27
CA TRP A 429 -6.19 9.55 -0.05
C TRP A 429 -4.76 9.19 0.31
N GLY A 430 -4.31 7.97 -0.01
CA GLY A 430 -2.93 7.52 0.11
C GLY A 430 -2.68 6.25 -0.69
N TRP A 431 -1.49 6.18 -1.24
CA TRP A 431 -0.93 5.04 -1.98
C TRP A 431 0.53 4.84 -1.60
N GLY A 432 1.24 4.08 -2.37
CA GLY A 432 2.66 3.86 -2.22
C GLY A 432 3.07 2.45 -2.58
N ALA A 433 2.85 2.02 -3.83
CA ALA A 433 3.35 0.75 -4.32
C ALA A 433 4.75 0.90 -4.97
N HIS A 434 5.51 -0.17 -4.98
CA HIS A 434 6.81 -0.23 -5.66
C HIS A 434 6.63 -0.54 -7.15
N THR A 435 5.77 0.22 -7.83
CA THR A 435 5.52 0.06 -9.27
C THR A 435 5.14 1.38 -9.93
N PRO A 436 5.64 1.69 -11.14
CA PRO A 436 5.22 2.87 -11.90
C PRO A 436 3.74 2.84 -12.31
N MET A 437 3.07 1.68 -12.24
CA MET A 437 1.65 1.55 -12.58
C MET A 437 0.74 2.48 -11.76
N GLU A 438 1.16 2.89 -10.55
CA GLU A 438 0.41 3.87 -9.77
C GLU A 438 0.29 5.23 -10.47
N LEU A 439 1.33 5.69 -11.17
CA LEU A 439 1.25 6.92 -11.98
C LEU A 439 0.19 6.76 -13.07
N TYR A 440 0.19 5.61 -13.77
CA TYR A 440 -0.81 5.31 -14.79
C TYR A 440 -2.22 5.33 -14.20
N ASN A 441 -2.44 4.61 -13.13
CA ASN A 441 -3.77 4.45 -12.50
C ASN A 441 -4.36 5.76 -11.97
N ILE A 442 -3.52 6.71 -11.57
CA ILE A 442 -3.96 8.00 -11.02
C ILE A 442 -4.15 9.06 -12.12
N TYR A 443 -3.31 9.06 -13.15
CA TYR A 443 -3.25 10.19 -14.06
C TYR A 443 -3.62 9.88 -15.52
N HIS A 444 -3.47 8.62 -15.98
CA HIS A 444 -3.74 8.30 -17.38
C HIS A 444 -5.23 8.40 -17.71
N THR A 445 -5.55 8.98 -18.88
CA THR A 445 -6.94 9.21 -19.32
C THR A 445 -7.74 7.91 -19.45
N ASP A 446 -7.12 6.84 -19.93
CA ASP A 446 -7.74 5.53 -20.14
C ASP A 446 -7.61 4.59 -18.94
N ALA A 447 -7.09 5.07 -17.78
CA ALA A 447 -7.10 4.26 -16.57
C ALA A 447 -8.52 3.80 -16.28
N SER A 448 -8.72 2.48 -16.24
CA SER A 448 -10.05 1.88 -16.11
C SER A 448 -10.69 2.24 -14.78
N GLU A 449 -11.92 2.74 -14.81
CA GLU A 449 -12.74 2.93 -13.60
C GLU A 449 -13.09 1.58 -12.94
N GLU A 450 -12.97 0.47 -13.68
CA GLU A 450 -13.18 -0.90 -13.22
C GLU A 450 -11.84 -1.63 -12.98
N GLY A 451 -10.70 -0.99 -13.30
CA GLY A 451 -9.36 -1.53 -13.10
C GLY A 451 -8.95 -1.52 -11.64
N ILE A 452 -8.19 -2.53 -11.25
CA ILE A 452 -7.62 -2.63 -9.91
C ILE A 452 -6.63 -1.50 -9.71
N GLY A 453 -6.78 -0.74 -8.62
CA GLY A 453 -5.94 0.41 -8.31
C GLY A 453 -6.27 1.68 -9.10
N ALA A 454 -7.27 1.66 -9.98
CA ALA A 454 -7.70 2.87 -10.67
C ALA A 454 -8.20 3.92 -9.67
N ALA A 455 -7.54 5.08 -9.67
CA ALA A 455 -7.79 6.16 -8.71
C ALA A 455 -8.10 7.47 -9.40
N ARG A 456 -8.69 7.39 -10.57
CA ARG A 456 -9.03 8.55 -11.39
C ARG A 456 -10.27 9.26 -10.87
N TYR A 457 -10.08 10.01 -9.77
CA TYR A 457 -11.14 10.81 -9.13
C TYR A 457 -11.22 12.26 -9.66
N SER A 458 -10.52 12.58 -10.73
CA SER A 458 -10.59 13.88 -11.37
C SER A 458 -10.74 13.68 -12.87
N PRO A 459 -11.57 14.47 -13.57
CA PRO A 459 -11.65 14.42 -15.03
C PRO A 459 -10.41 15.03 -15.71
N TYR A 460 -9.22 14.77 -15.16
CA TYR A 460 -7.95 15.21 -15.72
C TYR A 460 -7.67 14.49 -17.04
N ILE A 461 -7.27 15.24 -18.05
CA ILE A 461 -6.88 14.73 -19.37
C ILE A 461 -5.66 15.52 -19.84
N ASN A 462 -4.61 14.82 -20.23
CA ASN A 462 -3.44 15.41 -20.86
C ASN A 462 -2.78 14.38 -21.81
N GLU A 463 -3.08 14.51 -23.10
CA GLU A 463 -2.60 13.58 -24.15
C GLU A 463 -1.05 13.44 -24.18
N THR A 464 -0.29 14.45 -23.77
CA THR A 464 1.18 14.36 -23.72
C THR A 464 1.63 13.50 -22.55
N VAL A 465 1.00 13.65 -21.39
CA VAL A 465 1.26 12.82 -20.20
C VAL A 465 0.88 11.37 -20.48
N ASP A 466 -0.30 11.15 -21.08
CA ASP A 466 -0.77 9.82 -21.49
C ASP A 466 0.24 9.15 -22.45
N ASN A 467 0.66 9.85 -23.48
CA ASN A 467 1.63 9.33 -24.46
C ASN A 467 2.97 8.92 -23.81
N TYR A 468 3.51 9.71 -22.87
CA TYR A 468 4.73 9.32 -22.15
C TYR A 468 4.53 8.05 -21.32
N MET A 469 3.38 7.86 -20.69
CA MET A 469 3.07 6.65 -19.94
C MET A 469 2.92 5.43 -20.86
N ASP A 470 2.26 5.60 -22.01
CA ASP A 470 2.14 4.54 -23.03
C ASP A 470 3.50 4.16 -23.61
N GLU A 471 4.34 5.16 -23.96
CA GLU A 471 5.71 4.91 -24.41
C GLU A 471 6.56 4.23 -23.32
N ALA A 472 6.36 4.58 -22.05
CA ALA A 472 7.04 3.94 -20.93
C ALA A 472 6.65 2.46 -20.81
N LEU A 473 5.36 2.13 -20.93
CA LEU A 473 4.90 0.74 -20.95
C LEU A 473 5.45 -0.04 -22.17
N ALA A 474 5.66 0.64 -23.29
CA ALA A 474 6.20 0.04 -24.52
C ALA A 474 7.74 0.04 -24.57
N ALA A 475 8.44 0.50 -23.54
CA ALA A 475 9.90 0.53 -23.51
C ALA A 475 10.51 -0.87 -23.57
N SER A 476 11.78 -0.96 -24.02
CA SER A 476 12.49 -2.24 -24.21
C SER A 476 12.96 -2.90 -22.91
N SER A 477 12.99 -2.14 -21.81
CA SER A 477 13.34 -2.62 -20.47
C SER A 477 12.69 -1.75 -19.39
N VAL A 478 12.72 -2.23 -18.15
CA VAL A 478 12.28 -1.47 -16.97
C VAL A 478 13.07 -0.15 -16.86
N GLU A 479 14.39 -0.22 -17.00
CA GLU A 479 15.28 0.93 -16.84
C GLU A 479 15.07 1.97 -17.95
N ASP A 480 14.84 1.53 -19.19
CA ASP A 480 14.55 2.44 -20.32
C ASP A 480 13.21 3.18 -20.12
N SER A 481 12.29 2.62 -19.34
CA SER A 481 10.99 3.25 -19.04
C SER A 481 11.10 4.43 -18.07
N TYR A 482 12.12 4.46 -17.20
CA TYR A 482 12.19 5.44 -16.10
C TYR A 482 12.19 6.89 -16.58
N GLU A 483 12.96 7.21 -17.61
CA GLU A 483 12.98 8.57 -18.18
C GLU A 483 11.62 9.00 -18.75
N LEU A 484 10.86 8.06 -19.29
CA LEU A 484 9.52 8.32 -19.83
C LEU A 484 8.50 8.56 -18.70
N TRP A 485 8.57 7.79 -17.61
CA TRP A 485 7.78 8.06 -16.41
C TRP A 485 8.13 9.39 -15.76
N GLN A 486 9.41 9.80 -15.78
CA GLN A 486 9.84 11.12 -15.32
C GLN A 486 9.28 12.23 -16.21
N LYS A 487 9.28 12.04 -17.54
CA LYS A 487 8.68 12.99 -18.50
C LYS A 487 7.16 13.10 -18.36
N ALA A 488 6.47 12.01 -18.03
CA ALA A 488 5.05 12.06 -17.73
C ALA A 488 4.75 12.97 -16.51
N GLN A 489 5.66 13.00 -15.53
CA GLN A 489 5.56 13.92 -14.41
C GLN A 489 5.87 15.36 -14.84
N TRP A 490 6.97 15.57 -15.60
CA TRP A 490 7.33 16.87 -16.18
C TRP A 490 8.33 16.73 -17.33
N ASP A 491 8.03 17.27 -18.50
CA ASP A 491 8.92 17.27 -19.67
C ASP A 491 9.61 18.63 -19.93
N GLY A 492 9.46 19.59 -19.03
CA GLY A 492 9.95 20.97 -19.17
C GLY A 492 8.92 21.93 -19.80
N THR A 493 7.73 21.41 -20.18
CA THR A 493 6.66 22.18 -20.82
C THR A 493 5.29 21.84 -20.29
N THR A 494 5.00 20.55 -20.10
CA THR A 494 3.74 20.04 -19.58
C THR A 494 3.97 18.87 -18.62
N GLY A 495 3.01 18.59 -17.76
CA GLY A 495 3.07 17.54 -16.77
C GLY A 495 2.12 17.78 -15.60
N ILE A 496 2.27 16.94 -14.56
CA ILE A 496 1.38 16.89 -13.40
C ILE A 496 1.90 17.68 -12.19
N ILE A 497 3.02 18.38 -12.30
CA ILE A 497 3.70 19.09 -11.21
C ILE A 497 3.24 20.56 -11.06
N GLN A 498 3.92 21.32 -10.18
CA GLN A 498 3.62 22.74 -9.86
C GLN A 498 3.58 23.64 -11.10
N GLU A 499 4.50 23.49 -12.04
CA GLU A 499 4.58 24.25 -13.29
C GLU A 499 3.56 23.78 -14.34
N GLY A 500 3.06 22.57 -14.19
CA GLY A 500 2.08 21.92 -15.06
C GLY A 500 0.64 22.07 -14.56
N ASP A 501 -0.10 20.96 -14.63
CA ASP A 501 -1.56 20.92 -14.39
C ASP A 501 -1.94 20.73 -12.92
N ILE A 502 -1.08 20.10 -12.15
CA ILE A 502 -1.21 19.80 -10.72
C ILE A 502 -2.63 19.33 -10.30
N PRO A 503 -3.09 18.17 -10.76
CA PRO A 503 -4.41 17.65 -10.41
C PRO A 503 -4.46 17.01 -9.01
N TRP A 504 -3.31 16.78 -8.38
CA TRP A 504 -3.14 16.26 -7.02
C TRP A 504 -2.18 17.11 -6.21
N ILE A 505 -2.45 17.25 -4.92
CA ILE A 505 -1.54 17.83 -3.93
C ILE A 505 -1.07 16.70 -3.03
N TRP A 506 0.22 16.40 -3.07
CA TRP A 506 0.86 15.45 -2.17
C TRP A 506 1.36 16.20 -0.93
N LEU A 507 1.16 15.61 0.24
CA LEU A 507 1.44 16.24 1.54
C LEU A 507 2.67 15.63 2.19
N CYS A 508 2.60 14.36 2.53
CA CYS A 508 3.67 13.65 3.24
C CYS A 508 3.66 12.16 2.93
N ASN A 509 4.81 11.52 3.14
CA ASN A 509 4.94 10.07 3.33
C ASN A 509 5.04 9.82 4.84
N ILE A 510 4.28 8.86 5.36
CA ILE A 510 4.20 8.55 6.79
C ILE A 510 5.23 7.47 7.13
N ASP A 511 6.14 7.72 8.06
CA ASP A 511 7.07 6.69 8.52
C ASP A 511 6.34 5.58 9.28
N HIS A 512 6.74 4.33 9.06
CA HIS A 512 6.26 3.20 9.84
C HIS A 512 7.10 3.07 11.12
N LEU A 513 6.44 3.08 12.28
CA LEU A 513 7.09 3.12 13.59
C LEU A 513 6.93 1.81 14.34
N TYR A 514 8.00 1.38 14.99
CA TYR A 514 8.03 0.14 15.76
C TYR A 514 8.85 0.31 17.05
N PHE A 515 8.33 -0.17 18.17
CA PHE A 515 9.16 -0.45 19.35
C PHE A 515 9.84 -1.80 19.17
N VAL A 516 11.15 -1.81 19.06
CA VAL A 516 11.97 -3.01 18.85
C VAL A 516 12.70 -3.35 20.16
N ARG A 517 12.58 -4.59 20.61
CA ARG A 517 13.22 -5.06 21.85
C ARG A 517 14.75 -5.02 21.72
N GLU A 518 15.43 -4.48 22.76
CA GLU A 518 16.89 -4.50 22.87
C GLU A 518 17.44 -5.92 22.69
N GLY A 519 18.52 -6.06 21.92
CA GLY A 519 19.13 -7.33 21.56
C GLY A 519 18.53 -8.04 20.35
N LEU A 520 17.41 -7.57 19.80
CA LEU A 520 16.93 -8.01 18.48
C LEU A 520 17.56 -7.11 17.40
N HIS A 521 18.36 -7.70 16.54
CA HIS A 521 18.84 -7.03 15.34
C HIS A 521 17.83 -7.22 14.21
N VAL A 522 17.09 -6.17 13.92
CA VAL A 522 16.24 -6.06 12.73
C VAL A 522 17.14 -5.68 11.55
N ALA A 523 17.12 -6.48 10.49
CA ALA A 523 17.91 -6.19 9.29
C ALA A 523 17.50 -4.85 8.66
N GLU A 524 18.41 -4.24 7.90
CA GLU A 524 18.16 -2.99 7.21
C GLU A 524 16.88 -3.10 6.36
N GLN A 525 15.96 -2.18 6.61
CA GLN A 525 14.69 -2.13 5.90
C GLN A 525 14.83 -1.32 4.62
N LYS A 526 14.33 -1.83 3.50
CA LYS A 526 14.10 -0.97 2.33
C LYS A 526 12.97 0.02 2.62
N ILE A 527 12.82 1.04 1.79
CA ILE A 527 11.67 1.94 1.87
C ILE A 527 10.39 1.10 1.81
N HIS A 528 9.50 1.26 2.81
CA HIS A 528 8.26 0.48 2.85
C HIS A 528 7.23 1.03 1.86
N PRO A 529 6.49 0.17 1.14
CA PRO A 529 5.27 0.55 0.44
C PRO A 529 4.13 0.79 1.43
N HIS A 530 3.02 1.32 0.95
CA HIS A 530 1.75 1.28 1.67
C HIS A 530 1.33 -0.19 1.85
N GLY A 531 1.30 -0.71 3.05
CA GLY A 531 1.16 -2.17 3.21
C GLY A 531 0.75 -2.63 4.61
N HIS A 532 0.12 -1.78 5.39
CA HIS A 532 -0.53 -2.12 6.68
C HIS A 532 0.31 -3.03 7.60
N GLY A 533 1.61 -2.79 7.70
CA GLY A 533 2.48 -3.46 8.66
C GLY A 533 3.22 -4.70 8.17
N TRP A 534 2.82 -5.36 7.08
CA TRP A 534 3.49 -6.59 6.60
C TRP A 534 4.94 -6.36 6.15
N SER A 535 5.25 -5.17 5.65
CA SER A 535 6.58 -4.85 5.10
C SER A 535 7.71 -5.03 6.10
N ILE A 536 7.48 -4.83 7.41
CA ILE A 536 8.51 -4.99 8.43
C ILE A 536 9.12 -6.39 8.45
N ILE A 537 8.33 -7.43 8.19
CA ILE A 537 8.80 -8.81 8.21
C ILE A 537 9.28 -9.33 6.85
N ASN A 538 9.35 -8.49 5.81
CA ASN A 538 9.80 -8.91 4.48
C ASN A 538 11.21 -9.53 4.48
N ASN A 539 12.08 -9.12 5.41
CA ASN A 539 13.42 -9.64 5.56
C ASN A 539 13.67 -10.29 6.93
N VAL A 540 12.64 -10.80 7.57
CA VAL A 540 12.70 -11.42 8.89
C VAL A 540 13.62 -12.65 8.95
N ASP A 541 13.86 -13.29 7.83
CA ASP A 541 14.84 -14.36 7.65
C ASP A 541 16.29 -13.92 7.95
N GLN A 542 16.59 -12.63 7.82
CA GLN A 542 17.92 -12.04 8.07
C GLN A 542 18.06 -11.50 9.50
N TRP A 543 16.96 -11.41 10.26
CA TRP A 543 17.00 -10.94 11.64
C TRP A 543 17.72 -11.93 12.55
N ASN A 544 18.28 -11.42 13.64
CA ASN A 544 18.89 -12.28 14.64
C ASN A 544 18.91 -11.63 16.04
N TRP A 545 18.97 -12.45 17.05
CA TRP A 545 19.23 -12.00 18.41
C TRP A 545 20.72 -11.85 18.65
N GLU A 546 21.12 -10.77 19.35
CA GLU A 546 22.49 -10.63 19.86
C GLU A 546 22.76 -11.71 20.90
N MET A 547 23.95 -12.29 20.83
CA MET A 547 24.41 -13.36 21.76
C MET A 547 24.87 -12.76 23.07
#